data_2d4fed59aea438a0aca0230188375cc6
#
_entry.id   2d4fed59aea438a0aca0230188375cc6
#
_cell.length_a   1.000
_cell.length_b   1.000
_cell.length_c   1.000
_cell.angle_alpha   90.00
_cell.angle_beta   90.00
_cell.angle_gamma   90.00
#
_symmetry.space_group_name_H-M   'P 1'
#
loop_
_entity.id
_entity.type
_entity.pdbx_description
1 polymer ?
#
loop_
_entity_poly.entity_id
_entity_poly.type
_entity_poly.pdbx_seq_one_letter_code
_entity_poly.pdbx_strand_id
1 'polypeptide(L)'
;MEEPAPPRSRSQRTADTLERLRGDVDLWVASASADGEAYLVPLSYHWDGSTLTIATPTASPTARNLLRAGRVRAALGQTRDVVIVEGTVEAFPIGADLELEDAHASSTGFDPRTLRDEYVYLRITPQ
;
A
#
# COMPACT_ATOMS: atom_id res chain seq x y z
N MET A 1 -15.82 -25.70 -26.92
CA MET A 1 -15.53 -24.42 -26.23
C MET A 1 -15.98 -24.51 -24.79
N GLU A 2 -15.07 -24.30 -23.90
CA GLU A 2 -15.40 -24.34 -22.47
C GLU A 2 -16.19 -23.10 -22.07
N GLU A 3 -17.19 -23.30 -21.23
CA GLU A 3 -17.89 -22.17 -20.62
C GLU A 3 -16.98 -21.48 -19.61
N PRO A 4 -17.01 -20.14 -19.52
CA PRO A 4 -16.26 -19.44 -18.49
C PRO A 4 -16.74 -19.87 -17.10
N ALA A 5 -15.81 -19.91 -16.15
CA ALA A 5 -16.17 -20.20 -14.76
C ALA A 5 -17.18 -19.18 -14.25
N PRO A 6 -18.14 -19.60 -13.42
CA PRO A 6 -19.07 -18.65 -12.82
C PRO A 6 -18.34 -17.63 -11.96
N PRO A 7 -18.87 -16.41 -11.80
CA PRO A 7 -18.27 -15.44 -10.90
C PRO A 7 -18.16 -15.99 -9.49
N ARG A 8 -17.08 -15.64 -8.80
CA ARG A 8 -16.90 -15.99 -7.40
C ARG A 8 -17.99 -15.34 -6.54
N SER A 9 -18.40 -16.00 -5.48
CA SER A 9 -19.31 -15.42 -4.51
C SER A 9 -18.66 -14.23 -3.83
N ARG A 10 -19.48 -13.38 -3.21
CA ARG A 10 -18.99 -12.24 -2.43
C ARG A 10 -18.06 -12.69 -1.30
N SER A 11 -18.45 -13.74 -0.57
CA SER A 11 -17.61 -14.27 0.50
C SER A 11 -16.30 -14.84 -0.01
N GLN A 12 -16.32 -15.50 -1.17
CA GLN A 12 -15.09 -16.01 -1.77
C GLN A 12 -14.17 -14.88 -2.23
N ARG A 13 -14.72 -13.82 -2.83
CA ARG A 13 -13.94 -12.66 -3.23
C ARG A 13 -13.30 -11.97 -2.02
N THR A 14 -14.04 -11.84 -0.94
CA THR A 14 -13.53 -11.26 0.31
C THR A 14 -12.37 -12.10 0.87
N ALA A 15 -12.56 -13.42 0.93
CA ALA A 15 -11.53 -14.33 1.43
C ALA A 15 -10.27 -14.26 0.56
N ASP A 16 -10.42 -14.26 -0.76
CA ASP A 16 -9.30 -14.19 -1.69
C ASP A 16 -8.54 -12.85 -1.57
N THR A 17 -9.27 -11.76 -1.39
CA THR A 17 -8.68 -10.43 -1.19
C THR A 17 -7.84 -10.37 0.08
N LEU A 18 -8.37 -10.88 1.19
CA LEU A 18 -7.66 -10.90 2.47
C LEU A 18 -6.43 -11.80 2.40
N GLU A 19 -6.52 -12.94 1.72
CA GLU A 19 -5.39 -13.82 1.52
C GLU A 19 -4.29 -13.12 0.73
N ARG A 20 -4.66 -12.40 -0.33
CA ARG A 20 -3.71 -11.64 -1.15
C ARG A 20 -3.04 -10.54 -0.33
N LEU A 21 -3.79 -9.78 0.45
CA LEU A 21 -3.24 -8.73 1.31
C LEU A 21 -2.22 -9.29 2.31
N ARG A 22 -2.46 -10.47 2.86
CA ARG A 22 -1.55 -11.12 3.80
C ARG A 22 -0.33 -11.73 3.13
N GLY A 23 -0.48 -12.24 1.91
CA GLY A 23 0.56 -13.02 1.24
C GLY A 23 1.49 -12.22 0.36
N ASP A 24 1.02 -11.12 -0.23
CA ASP A 24 1.83 -10.29 -1.10
C ASP A 24 2.68 -9.32 -0.29
N VAL A 25 3.74 -8.80 -0.88
CA VAL A 25 4.70 -7.89 -0.25
C VAL A 25 4.73 -6.54 -0.96
N ASP A 26 4.44 -6.52 -2.25
CA ASP A 26 4.58 -5.34 -3.09
C ASP A 26 3.23 -4.91 -3.68
N LEU A 27 3.11 -3.61 -3.91
CA LEU A 27 1.95 -3.04 -4.57
C LEU A 27 2.35 -1.82 -5.39
N TRP A 28 1.45 -1.40 -6.27
CA TRP A 28 1.58 -0.15 -7.00
C TRP A 28 0.81 0.93 -6.27
N VAL A 29 1.44 2.10 -6.10
CA VAL A 29 0.81 3.27 -5.48
C VAL A 29 0.61 4.34 -6.53
N ALA A 30 -0.63 4.74 -6.74
CA ALA A 30 -0.99 5.83 -7.64
C ALA A 30 -1.20 7.11 -6.83
N SER A 31 -0.69 8.21 -7.36
CA SER A 31 -0.89 9.53 -6.78
C SER A 31 -0.87 10.58 -7.89
N ALA A 32 -1.26 11.79 -7.56
CA ALA A 32 -1.24 12.90 -8.51
C ALA A 32 -0.78 14.17 -7.82
N SER A 33 -0.05 15.00 -8.58
CA SER A 33 0.37 16.32 -8.12
C SER A 33 -0.81 17.30 -8.10
N ALA A 34 -0.59 18.47 -7.51
CA ALA A 34 -1.62 19.50 -7.42
C ALA A 34 -2.13 19.96 -8.79
N ASP A 35 -1.29 19.90 -9.81
CA ASP A 35 -1.65 20.24 -11.18
C ASP A 35 -2.08 19.04 -12.04
N GLY A 36 -2.32 17.89 -11.40
CA GLY A 36 -2.89 16.74 -12.07
C GLY A 36 -1.90 15.80 -12.73
N GLU A 37 -0.60 15.95 -12.49
CA GLU A 37 0.39 15.04 -13.04
C GLU A 37 0.36 13.71 -12.30
N ALA A 38 0.12 12.62 -13.03
CA ALA A 38 -0.02 11.29 -12.45
C ALA A 38 1.33 10.66 -12.15
N TYR A 39 1.39 9.98 -11.01
CA TYR A 39 2.54 9.19 -10.57
C TYR A 39 2.12 7.77 -10.25
N LEU A 40 2.99 6.81 -10.55
CA LEU A 40 2.77 5.40 -10.25
C LEU A 40 4.11 4.79 -9.86
N VAL A 41 4.20 4.29 -8.63
CA VAL A 41 5.44 3.70 -8.11
C VAL A 41 5.16 2.38 -7.41
N PRO A 42 6.09 1.40 -7.48
CA PRO A 42 5.99 0.18 -6.70
C PRO A 42 6.58 0.42 -5.31
N LEU A 43 5.90 -0.07 -4.29
CA LEU A 43 6.38 -0.01 -2.91
C LEU A 43 6.03 -1.31 -2.20
N SER A 44 6.86 -1.68 -1.24
CA SER A 44 6.55 -2.79 -0.35
C SER A 44 5.64 -2.32 0.78
N TYR A 45 4.84 -3.22 1.32
CA TYR A 45 3.89 -2.88 2.36
C TYR A 45 3.81 -3.94 3.45
N HIS A 46 3.31 -3.53 4.60
CA HIS A 46 2.90 -4.42 5.67
C HIS A 46 1.40 -4.32 5.88
N TRP A 47 0.72 -5.46 5.88
CA TRP A 47 -0.71 -5.58 6.20
C TRP A 47 -0.86 -6.06 7.63
N ASP A 48 -1.53 -5.28 8.48
CA ASP A 48 -1.71 -5.62 9.90
C ASP A 48 -3.07 -6.22 10.22
N GLY A 49 -3.86 -6.53 9.20
CA GLY A 49 -5.23 -7.04 9.33
C GLY A 49 -6.29 -5.97 9.14
N SER A 50 -5.92 -4.71 9.15
CA SER A 50 -6.84 -3.57 9.00
C SER A 50 -6.27 -2.46 8.13
N THR A 51 -4.97 -2.22 8.18
CA THR A 51 -4.32 -1.15 7.44
C THR A 51 -3.07 -1.65 6.71
N LEU A 52 -2.67 -0.89 5.70
CA LEU A 52 -1.40 -1.12 5.00
C LEU A 52 -0.43 -0.01 5.36
N THR A 53 0.80 -0.38 5.70
CA THR A 53 1.86 0.58 5.98
C THR A 53 2.92 0.50 4.89
N ILE A 54 3.21 1.64 4.30
CA ILE A 54 4.29 1.80 3.31
C ILE A 54 5.29 2.83 3.84
N ALA A 55 6.49 2.82 3.25
CA ALA A 55 7.52 3.80 3.58
C ALA A 55 8.09 4.37 2.29
N THR A 56 8.33 5.66 2.25
CA THR A 56 8.89 6.33 1.08
C THR A 56 9.73 7.52 1.54
N PRO A 57 10.73 7.97 0.75
CA PRO A 57 11.46 9.18 1.10
C PRO A 57 10.49 10.36 1.29
N THR A 58 10.71 11.11 2.35
CA THR A 58 9.85 12.26 2.69
C THR A 58 9.79 13.28 1.54
N ALA A 59 10.90 13.44 0.81
CA ALA A 59 10.98 14.38 -0.31
C ALA A 59 10.47 13.81 -1.63
N SER A 60 9.98 12.56 -1.66
CA SER A 60 9.51 11.96 -2.91
C SER A 60 8.21 12.61 -3.41
N PRO A 61 7.95 12.60 -4.71
CA PRO A 61 6.65 13.05 -5.24
C PRO A 61 5.49 12.28 -4.63
N THR A 62 5.64 10.98 -4.43
CA THR A 62 4.61 10.13 -3.83
C THR A 62 4.24 10.62 -2.44
N ALA A 63 5.23 10.87 -1.56
CA ALA A 63 4.96 11.38 -0.22
C ALA A 63 4.25 12.73 -0.27
N ARG A 64 4.74 13.66 -1.07
CA ARG A 64 4.13 14.99 -1.20
C ARG A 64 2.69 14.91 -1.71
N ASN A 65 2.46 14.08 -2.72
CA ASN A 65 1.13 13.94 -3.31
C ASN A 65 0.13 13.32 -2.32
N LEU A 66 0.52 12.25 -1.65
CA LEU A 66 -0.35 11.56 -0.71
C LEU A 66 -0.65 12.41 0.53
N LEU A 67 0.35 13.12 1.05
CA LEU A 67 0.15 14.02 2.20
C LEU A 67 -0.78 15.17 1.86
N ARG A 68 -0.64 15.73 0.67
CA ARG A 68 -1.51 16.81 0.21
C ARG A 68 -2.95 16.33 0.01
N ALA A 69 -3.12 15.18 -0.64
CA ALA A 69 -4.44 14.66 -0.98
C ALA A 69 -5.15 14.00 0.22
N GLY A 70 -4.40 13.38 1.11
CA GLY A 70 -4.96 12.58 2.21
C GLY A 70 -5.63 11.30 1.77
N ARG A 71 -5.55 10.95 0.49
CA ARG A 71 -6.18 9.77 -0.10
C ARG A 71 -5.22 9.07 -1.03
N VAL A 72 -5.45 7.77 -1.22
CA VAL A 72 -4.58 6.92 -2.03
C VAL A 72 -5.38 5.87 -2.78
N ARG A 73 -4.84 5.46 -3.92
CA ARG A 73 -5.22 4.23 -4.60
C ARG A 73 -3.98 3.38 -4.76
N ALA A 74 -4.13 2.09 -4.46
CA ALA A 74 -3.06 1.12 -4.60
C ALA A 74 -3.60 -0.13 -5.26
N ALA A 75 -2.73 -0.84 -5.97
CA ALA A 75 -3.12 -2.05 -6.67
C ALA A 75 -2.10 -3.14 -6.43
N LEU A 76 -2.56 -4.36 -6.17
CA LEU A 76 -1.69 -5.51 -5.99
C LEU A 76 -2.25 -6.73 -6.72
N GLY A 77 -1.37 -7.68 -7.00
CA GLY A 77 -1.72 -8.89 -7.71
C GLY A 77 -1.58 -8.74 -9.22
N GLN A 78 -2.01 -9.78 -9.91
CA GLN A 78 -1.96 -9.81 -11.37
C GLN A 78 -3.04 -8.94 -11.97
N THR A 79 -2.79 -8.37 -13.13
CA THR A 79 -3.73 -7.46 -13.78
C THR A 79 -5.09 -8.09 -14.07
N ARG A 80 -5.14 -9.40 -14.28
CA ARG A 80 -6.40 -10.12 -14.52
C ARG A 80 -7.15 -10.50 -13.25
N ASP A 81 -6.51 -10.34 -12.09
CA ASP A 81 -7.11 -10.60 -10.79
C ASP A 81 -6.54 -9.60 -9.79
N VAL A 82 -6.68 -8.34 -10.11
CA VAL A 82 -6.11 -7.24 -9.34
C VAL A 82 -6.98 -6.94 -8.12
N VAL A 83 -6.31 -6.62 -7.02
CA VAL A 83 -6.94 -6.02 -5.83
C VAL A 83 -6.61 -4.54 -5.84
N ILE A 84 -7.63 -3.71 -5.85
CA ILE A 84 -7.48 -2.26 -5.77
C ILE A 84 -7.94 -1.79 -4.40
N VAL A 85 -7.07 -1.07 -3.71
CA VAL A 85 -7.34 -0.50 -2.39
C VAL A 85 -7.51 1.00 -2.55
N GLU A 86 -8.65 1.50 -2.12
CA GLU A 86 -8.89 2.94 -1.98
C GLU A 86 -8.95 3.26 -0.50
N GLY A 87 -8.30 4.34 -0.09
CA GLY A 87 -8.30 4.65 1.31
C GLY A 87 -7.78 6.04 1.64
N THR A 88 -7.76 6.31 2.93
CA THR A 88 -7.15 7.51 3.50
C THR A 88 -5.72 7.22 3.89
N VAL A 89 -4.92 8.29 3.96
CA VAL A 89 -3.50 8.21 4.28
C VAL A 89 -3.21 9.04 5.51
N GLU A 90 -2.49 8.46 6.45
CA GLU A 90 -1.98 9.14 7.63
C GLU A 90 -0.47 8.91 7.73
N ALA A 91 0.29 9.99 7.85
CA ALA A 91 1.74 9.91 7.95
C ALA A 91 2.21 9.84 9.40
N PHE A 92 3.27 9.11 9.64
CA PHE A 92 3.98 9.19 10.91
C PHE A 92 5.50 9.09 10.69
N PRO A 93 6.29 9.81 11.52
CA PRO A 93 7.74 9.79 11.36
C PRO A 93 8.36 8.51 11.94
N ILE A 94 9.59 8.24 11.55
CA ILE A 94 10.40 7.18 12.14
C ILE A 94 10.45 7.39 13.66
N GLY A 95 10.20 6.32 14.41
CA GLY A 95 10.21 6.33 15.87
C GLY A 95 8.85 6.53 16.52
N ALA A 96 7.82 6.87 15.75
CA ALA A 96 6.49 7.14 16.30
C ALA A 96 5.72 5.87 16.69
N ASP A 97 6.00 4.73 16.01
CA ASP A 97 5.32 3.46 16.28
C ASP A 97 6.29 2.32 16.03
N LEU A 98 7.12 2.03 17.03
CA LEU A 98 8.20 1.05 16.91
C LEU A 98 7.70 -0.34 16.57
N GLU A 99 6.59 -0.76 17.14
CA GLU A 99 6.02 -2.08 16.86
C GLU A 99 5.61 -2.22 15.39
N LEU A 100 4.94 -1.22 14.84
CA LEU A 100 4.54 -1.23 13.45
C LEU A 100 5.75 -1.10 12.51
N GLU A 101 6.73 -0.30 12.89
CA GLU A 101 7.98 -0.14 12.12
C GLU A 101 8.77 -1.44 12.06
N ASP A 102 8.86 -2.17 13.18
CA ASP A 102 9.49 -3.50 13.23
C ASP A 102 8.73 -4.49 12.37
N ALA A 103 7.41 -4.49 12.44
CA ALA A 103 6.56 -5.38 11.63
C ALA A 103 6.72 -5.09 10.13
N HIS A 104 6.77 -3.82 9.75
CA HIS A 104 7.02 -3.42 8.37
C HIS A 104 8.36 -3.94 7.87
N ALA A 105 9.42 -3.74 8.63
CA ALA A 105 10.76 -4.22 8.26
C ALA A 105 10.79 -5.74 8.11
N SER A 106 10.14 -6.46 9.02
CA SER A 106 10.07 -7.91 8.98
C SER A 106 9.31 -8.44 7.77
N SER A 107 8.17 -7.82 7.46
CA SER A 107 7.32 -8.26 6.34
C SER A 107 7.92 -7.92 4.98
N THR A 108 8.55 -6.76 4.85
CA THR A 108 9.03 -6.26 3.56
C THR A 108 10.48 -6.62 3.27
N GLY A 109 11.26 -6.93 4.30
CA GLY A 109 12.71 -7.09 4.16
C GLY A 109 13.44 -5.77 3.94
N PHE A 110 12.78 -4.64 4.11
CA PHE A 110 13.31 -3.30 3.91
C PHE A 110 13.07 -2.46 5.16
N ASP A 111 14.15 -1.89 5.71
CA ASP A 111 14.05 -1.05 6.91
C ASP A 111 14.55 0.36 6.60
N PRO A 112 13.65 1.34 6.41
CA PRO A 112 14.05 2.71 6.10
C PRO A 112 14.84 3.38 7.23
N ARG A 113 14.76 2.86 8.46
CA ARG A 113 15.48 3.40 9.62
C ARG A 113 16.98 3.24 9.50
N THR A 114 17.45 2.34 8.63
CA THR A 114 18.88 2.08 8.40
C THR A 114 19.48 2.94 7.29
N LEU A 115 18.66 3.74 6.61
CA LEU A 115 19.08 4.53 5.47
C LEU A 115 19.43 5.97 5.87
N ARG A 116 20.26 6.62 5.03
CA ARG A 116 20.66 8.02 5.26
C ARG A 116 19.55 9.02 4.98
N ASP A 117 18.76 8.74 3.94
CA ASP A 117 17.68 9.64 3.54
C ASP A 117 16.55 9.61 4.57
N GLU A 118 15.89 10.74 4.73
CA GLU A 118 14.73 10.81 5.58
C GLU A 118 13.55 10.11 4.91
N TYR A 119 12.96 9.15 5.62
CA TYR A 119 11.76 8.43 5.19
C TYR A 119 10.58 8.79 6.08
N VAL A 120 9.41 8.64 5.53
CA VAL A 120 8.15 8.75 6.26
C VAL A 120 7.36 7.46 6.07
N TYR A 121 6.69 7.03 7.13
CA TYR A 121 5.71 5.95 7.04
C TYR A 121 4.35 6.52 6.71
N LEU A 122 3.62 5.84 5.84
CA LEU A 122 2.27 6.20 5.46
C LEU A 122 1.36 5.02 5.77
N ARG A 123 0.39 5.24 6.65
CA ARG A 123 -0.62 4.23 6.98
C ARG A 123 -1.84 4.47 6.10
N ILE A 124 -2.21 3.44 5.36
CA ILE A 124 -3.37 3.46 4.47
C ILE A 124 -4.50 2.72 5.16
N THR A 125 -5.61 3.41 5.38
CA THR A 125 -6.83 2.82 5.93
C THR A 125 -7.81 2.62 4.79
N PRO A 126 -8.11 1.36 4.40
CA PRO A 126 -9.06 1.09 3.32
C PRO A 126 -10.45 1.61 3.65
N GLN A 127 -11.10 2.10 2.64
CA GLN A 127 -12.47 2.64 2.73
C GLN A 127 -13.46 1.71 2.02
#